data_d6cb6e1e02ed29ef90546781595f65fb
#
_entry.id   d6cb6e1e02ed29ef90546781595f65fb
#
_cell.length_a   1.000
_cell.length_b   1.000
_cell.length_c   1.000
_cell.angle_alpha   90.00
_cell.angle_beta   90.00
_cell.angle_gamma   90.00
#
_symmetry.space_group_name_H-M   'P 1'
#
loop_
_entity.id
_entity.type
_entity.pdbx_description
1 polymer ?
#
loop_
_entity_poly.entity_id
_entity_poly.type
_entity_poly.pdbx_seq_one_letter_code
_entity_poly.pdbx_strand_id
1 'polypeptide(L)'
;MKKEDIRAVVVLSGGQDSATCLALAVRRHGADRVAAITFNYGQRHALETKYAKALARRFGIARHKVVRLDFYRHLTRNALMNDDIPIAKRADATCPTTVVEGRNAFFLLSAGVWAKSLGAYEIYTGVSQADFSGYPDCRADFIRAQQRMMRLAMEWPFKIVTPFMNKTKAEEWALANKLGILDIVKNETLTCYNGIPGAGCGNCPACKLRNAGLREFEKHQRTTKAKRTSSRPCA
;
A
#
# COMPACT_ATOMS: atom_id res chain seq x y z
N MET A 1 28.06 17.70 4.23
CA MET A 1 26.65 17.23 4.29
C MET A 1 26.63 15.98 5.16
N LYS A 2 25.89 15.99 6.29
CA LYS A 2 25.66 14.75 7.06
C LYS A 2 24.96 13.74 6.13
N LYS A 3 25.57 12.57 5.96
CA LYS A 3 24.95 11.45 5.22
C LYS A 3 23.68 11.11 5.99
N GLU A 4 22.53 11.51 5.46
CA GLU A 4 21.25 11.18 6.09
C GLU A 4 21.11 9.67 6.10
N ASP A 5 20.95 9.10 7.28
CA ASP A 5 20.91 7.66 7.54
C ASP A 5 19.48 7.14 7.25
N ILE A 6 19.14 7.03 5.98
CA ILE A 6 17.81 6.46 5.57
C ILE A 6 17.78 4.99 5.97
N ARG A 7 16.76 4.60 6.72
CA ARG A 7 16.54 3.23 7.23
C ARG A 7 15.55 2.43 6.41
N ALA A 8 14.56 3.12 5.86
CA ALA A 8 13.48 2.47 5.14
C ALA A 8 13.08 3.21 3.87
N VAL A 9 12.68 2.46 2.85
CA VAL A 9 12.00 2.95 1.65
C VAL A 9 10.58 2.38 1.64
N VAL A 10 9.57 3.24 1.44
CA VAL A 10 8.16 2.84 1.34
C VAL A 10 7.70 2.92 -0.10
N VAL A 11 7.15 1.83 -0.63
CA VAL A 11 6.43 1.84 -1.91
C VAL A 11 5.08 2.51 -1.68
N LEU A 12 4.96 3.78 -2.12
CA LEU A 12 3.83 4.65 -1.83
C LEU A 12 2.97 4.85 -3.07
N SER A 13 1.80 4.21 -3.12
CA SER A 13 0.86 4.33 -4.25
C SER A 13 -0.16 5.46 -4.08
N GLY A 14 -0.35 5.98 -2.86
CA GLY A 14 -1.41 6.93 -2.54
C GLY A 14 -2.71 6.28 -2.02
N GLY A 15 -2.78 4.95 -2.03
CA GLY A 15 -3.91 4.19 -1.47
C GLY A 15 -3.78 3.94 0.04
N GLN A 16 -4.86 3.43 0.63
CA GLN A 16 -5.02 3.11 2.05
C GLN A 16 -3.83 2.34 2.63
N ASP A 17 -3.46 1.23 2.01
CA ASP A 17 -2.47 0.29 2.54
C ASP A 17 -1.07 0.93 2.53
N SER A 18 -0.71 1.59 1.44
CA SER A 18 0.58 2.29 1.32
C SER A 18 0.70 3.49 2.27
N ALA A 19 -0.40 4.21 2.54
CA ALA A 19 -0.44 5.29 3.53
C ALA A 19 -0.22 4.75 4.94
N THR A 20 -0.82 3.61 5.28
CA THR A 20 -0.63 2.96 6.58
C THR A 20 0.77 2.36 6.73
N CYS A 21 1.36 1.81 5.65
CA CYS A 21 2.77 1.42 5.62
C CYS A 21 3.70 2.61 5.90
N LEU A 22 3.42 3.75 5.28
CA LEU A 22 4.21 4.97 5.48
C LEU A 22 4.17 5.42 6.95
N ALA A 23 2.97 5.46 7.54
CA ALA A 23 2.81 5.80 8.95
C ALA A 23 3.55 4.85 9.89
N LEU A 24 3.53 3.54 9.60
CA LEU A 24 4.29 2.55 10.36
C LEU A 24 5.79 2.77 10.26
N ALA A 25 6.31 3.01 9.05
CA ALA A 25 7.73 3.28 8.84
C ALA A 25 8.16 4.56 9.57
N VAL A 26 7.37 5.64 9.46
CA VAL A 26 7.63 6.92 10.16
C VAL A 26 7.59 6.74 11.67
N ARG A 27 6.62 6.02 12.21
CA ARG A 27 6.54 5.75 13.66
C ARG A 27 7.75 4.97 14.17
N ARG A 28 8.31 4.07 13.34
CA ARG A 28 9.43 3.21 13.72
C ARG A 28 10.78 3.90 13.62
N HIS A 29 10.99 4.72 12.59
CA HIS A 29 12.30 5.23 12.23
C HIS A 29 12.44 6.76 12.34
N GLY A 30 11.33 7.51 12.40
CA GLY A 30 11.29 8.95 12.20
C GLY A 30 11.15 9.31 10.71
N ALA A 31 10.50 10.43 10.41
CA ALA A 31 10.25 10.87 9.04
C ALA A 31 11.55 11.22 8.28
N ASP A 32 12.55 11.71 8.97
CA ASP A 32 13.90 12.03 8.49
C ASP A 32 14.69 10.81 7.99
N ARG A 33 14.34 9.61 8.48
CA ARG A 33 14.98 8.33 8.11
C ARG A 33 14.15 7.45 7.19
N VAL A 34 13.05 7.98 6.68
CA VAL A 34 12.18 7.28 5.73
C VAL A 34 12.19 7.98 4.39
N ALA A 35 12.37 7.22 3.32
CA ALA A 35 12.16 7.67 1.95
C ALA A 35 10.92 7.00 1.36
N ALA A 36 10.28 7.64 0.39
CA ALA A 36 9.13 7.08 -0.33
C ALA A 36 9.40 7.01 -1.82
N ILE A 37 8.95 5.94 -2.47
CA ILE A 37 9.01 5.76 -3.92
C ILE A 37 7.62 5.49 -4.46
N THR A 38 7.25 6.23 -5.50
CA THR A 38 5.97 6.09 -6.21
C THR A 38 6.25 5.73 -7.66
N PHE A 39 5.45 4.82 -8.21
CA PHE A 39 5.58 4.38 -9.59
C PHE A 39 4.45 4.92 -10.45
N ASN A 40 4.82 5.51 -11.60
CA ASN A 40 3.91 5.79 -12.69
C ASN A 40 4.24 4.78 -13.81
N TYR A 41 3.36 3.80 -14.01
CA TYR A 41 3.52 2.74 -15.00
C TYR A 41 2.50 2.84 -16.14
N GLY A 42 1.88 4.02 -16.29
CA GLY A 42 0.86 4.29 -17.30
C GLY A 42 -0.55 3.89 -16.87
N GLN A 43 -0.79 3.80 -15.54
CA GLN A 43 -2.14 3.58 -15.00
C GLN A 43 -3.11 4.68 -15.43
N ARG A 44 -4.40 4.30 -15.56
CA ARG A 44 -5.51 5.17 -16.02
C ARG A 44 -5.57 6.53 -15.31
N HIS A 45 -5.22 6.58 -14.02
CA HIS A 45 -5.34 7.78 -13.21
C HIS A 45 -3.99 8.25 -12.70
N ALA A 46 -3.44 9.29 -13.29
CA ALA A 46 -2.30 10.04 -12.76
C ALA A 46 -2.56 10.61 -11.35
N LEU A 47 -3.83 10.59 -10.90
CA LEU A 47 -4.26 11.03 -9.59
C LEU A 47 -3.58 10.26 -8.44
N GLU A 48 -3.28 8.97 -8.60
CA GLU A 48 -2.55 8.19 -7.58
C GLU A 48 -1.23 8.86 -7.21
N THR A 49 -0.47 9.32 -8.20
CA THR A 49 0.78 10.06 -7.97
C THR A 49 0.56 11.37 -7.20
N LYS A 50 -0.57 12.08 -7.47
CA LYS A 50 -0.93 13.30 -6.74
C LYS A 50 -1.19 12.99 -5.25
N TYR A 51 -1.95 11.94 -4.96
CA TYR A 51 -2.23 11.49 -3.60
C TYR A 51 -0.96 11.01 -2.88
N ALA A 52 -0.12 10.23 -3.55
CA ALA A 52 1.16 9.79 -3.00
C ALA A 52 2.05 10.99 -2.62
N LYS A 53 2.16 12.01 -3.49
CA LYS A 53 2.89 13.24 -3.19
C LYS A 53 2.29 14.01 -2.01
N ALA A 54 0.97 14.08 -1.90
CA ALA A 54 0.28 14.74 -0.79
C ALA A 54 0.56 14.02 0.54
N LEU A 55 0.46 12.69 0.55
CA LEU A 55 0.78 11.87 1.72
C LEU A 55 2.24 11.99 2.13
N ALA A 56 3.19 11.94 1.18
CA ALA A 56 4.61 12.12 1.48
C ALA A 56 4.86 13.46 2.21
N ARG A 57 4.27 14.57 1.71
CA ARG A 57 4.34 15.88 2.38
C ARG A 57 3.66 15.87 3.75
N ARG A 58 2.47 15.26 3.85
CA ARG A 58 1.69 15.19 5.09
C ARG A 58 2.45 14.47 6.21
N PHE A 59 3.25 13.46 5.86
CA PHE A 59 4.09 12.70 6.79
C PHE A 59 5.51 13.25 6.94
N GLY A 60 5.84 14.40 6.36
CA GLY A 60 7.14 15.04 6.49
C GLY A 60 8.28 14.30 5.75
N ILE A 61 7.96 13.54 4.70
CA ILE A 61 8.96 12.79 3.93
C ILE A 61 9.69 13.74 2.97
N ALA A 62 10.94 14.06 3.30
CA ALA A 62 11.76 14.91 2.46
C ALA A 62 12.26 14.21 1.18
N ARG A 63 12.48 12.89 1.23
CA ARG A 63 12.97 12.10 0.09
C ARG A 63 11.84 11.30 -0.54
N HIS A 64 11.14 11.91 -1.48
CA HIS A 64 10.10 11.24 -2.28
C HIS A 64 10.50 11.23 -3.75
N LYS A 65 10.61 10.04 -4.34
CA LYS A 65 10.93 9.84 -5.76
C LYS A 65 9.71 9.29 -6.51
N VAL A 66 9.40 9.88 -7.66
CA VAL A 66 8.42 9.33 -8.60
C VAL A 66 9.17 8.75 -9.78
N VAL A 67 8.99 7.47 -10.04
CA VAL A 67 9.66 6.74 -11.11
C VAL A 67 8.65 6.38 -12.19
N ARG A 68 8.99 6.66 -13.46
CA ARG A 68 8.18 6.28 -14.61
C ARG A 68 8.63 4.92 -15.14
N LEU A 69 7.67 4.03 -15.38
CA LEU A 69 7.85 2.70 -15.95
C LEU A 69 7.03 2.59 -17.24
N ASP A 70 7.25 3.53 -18.17
CA ASP A 70 6.44 3.68 -19.39
C ASP A 70 6.49 2.43 -20.29
N PHE A 71 7.57 1.64 -20.19
CA PHE A 71 7.74 0.41 -20.96
C PHE A 71 6.68 -0.67 -20.64
N TYR A 72 6.04 -0.60 -19.46
CA TYR A 72 5.05 -1.59 -19.06
C TYR A 72 3.89 -1.70 -20.04
N ARG A 73 3.41 -0.58 -20.58
CA ARG A 73 2.32 -0.55 -21.55
C ARG A 73 2.63 -1.24 -22.89
N HIS A 74 3.92 -1.50 -23.15
CA HIS A 74 4.36 -2.22 -24.35
C HIS A 74 4.50 -3.72 -24.10
N LEU A 75 4.48 -4.17 -22.83
CA LEU A 75 4.66 -5.57 -22.44
C LEU A 75 3.35 -6.27 -22.10
N THR A 76 2.35 -5.55 -21.57
CA THR A 76 1.10 -6.15 -21.11
C THR A 76 -0.09 -5.24 -21.36
N ARG A 77 -1.28 -5.86 -21.51
CA ARG A 77 -2.57 -5.15 -21.62
C ARG A 77 -3.48 -5.60 -20.48
N ASN A 78 -4.01 -4.65 -19.72
CA ASN A 78 -4.90 -4.92 -18.59
C ASN A 78 -5.82 -3.74 -18.31
N ALA A 79 -6.87 -3.95 -17.50
CA ALA A 79 -7.88 -2.94 -17.22
C ALA A 79 -7.37 -1.73 -16.40
N LEU A 80 -6.22 -1.80 -15.76
CA LEU A 80 -5.63 -0.66 -15.03
C LEU A 80 -4.83 0.28 -15.95
N MET A 81 -4.46 -0.17 -17.16
CA MET A 81 -3.62 0.58 -18.09
C MET A 81 -4.34 0.93 -19.40
N ASN A 82 -5.40 0.19 -19.73
CA ASN A 82 -6.13 0.32 -20.98
C ASN A 82 -7.61 0.63 -20.73
N ASP A 83 -8.09 1.77 -21.23
CA ASP A 83 -9.47 2.23 -21.01
C ASP A 83 -10.52 1.39 -21.77
N ASP A 84 -10.11 0.70 -22.82
CA ASP A 84 -10.92 -0.23 -23.62
C ASP A 84 -11.19 -1.56 -22.90
N ILE A 85 -10.45 -1.89 -21.84
CA ILE A 85 -10.65 -3.12 -21.05
C ILE A 85 -11.49 -2.80 -19.80
N PRO A 86 -12.69 -3.36 -19.65
CA PRO A 86 -13.52 -3.09 -18.49
C PRO A 86 -12.92 -3.67 -17.21
N ILE A 87 -13.02 -2.91 -16.11
CA ILE A 87 -12.67 -3.41 -14.77
C ILE A 87 -13.73 -4.44 -14.38
N ALA A 88 -13.33 -5.69 -14.16
CA ALA A 88 -14.23 -6.76 -13.75
C ALA A 88 -14.96 -6.39 -12.45
N LYS A 89 -16.30 -6.51 -12.46
CA LYS A 89 -17.15 -6.19 -11.30
C LYS A 89 -17.14 -7.30 -10.24
N ARG A 90 -16.64 -8.50 -10.55
CA ARG A 90 -16.63 -9.69 -9.68
C ARG A 90 -15.18 -10.04 -9.30
N ALA A 91 -15.01 -10.38 -8.03
CA ALA A 91 -13.71 -10.82 -7.49
C ALA A 91 -13.47 -12.34 -7.71
N ASP A 92 -14.42 -13.06 -8.31
CA ASP A 92 -14.43 -14.51 -8.50
C ASP A 92 -13.79 -14.99 -9.82
N ALA A 93 -13.27 -14.05 -10.62
CA ALA A 93 -12.48 -14.43 -11.80
C ALA A 93 -11.15 -15.03 -11.37
N THR A 94 -10.80 -16.20 -11.90
CA THR A 94 -9.51 -16.86 -11.66
C THR A 94 -8.30 -16.02 -12.08
N CYS A 95 -8.53 -15.01 -12.91
CA CYS A 95 -7.55 -13.98 -13.28
C CYS A 95 -8.28 -12.62 -13.44
N PRO A 96 -8.23 -11.72 -12.45
CA PRO A 96 -8.84 -10.40 -12.56
C PRO A 96 -8.26 -9.59 -13.71
N THR A 97 -9.10 -8.88 -14.48
CA THR A 97 -8.66 -8.00 -15.59
C THR A 97 -7.73 -6.87 -15.14
N THR A 98 -7.61 -6.66 -13.83
CA THR A 98 -6.75 -5.65 -13.18
C THR A 98 -5.37 -6.18 -12.82
N VAL A 99 -5.04 -7.44 -13.15
CA VAL A 99 -3.69 -7.98 -12.97
C VAL A 99 -2.73 -7.27 -13.93
N VAL A 100 -1.64 -6.76 -13.38
CA VAL A 100 -0.48 -6.26 -14.12
C VAL A 100 0.66 -7.21 -13.78
N GLU A 101 1.00 -8.09 -14.72
CA GLU A 101 1.90 -9.22 -14.50
C GLU A 101 3.26 -8.76 -13.99
N GLY A 102 3.66 -9.29 -12.83
CA GLY A 102 4.96 -9.00 -12.21
C GLY A 102 5.14 -7.56 -11.72
N ARG A 103 4.07 -6.76 -11.61
CA ARG A 103 4.15 -5.35 -11.21
C ARG A 103 4.87 -5.16 -9.89
N ASN A 104 4.51 -5.94 -8.86
CA ASN A 104 5.15 -5.83 -7.55
C ASN A 104 6.62 -6.30 -7.59
N ALA A 105 6.99 -7.24 -8.48
CA ALA A 105 8.37 -7.64 -8.67
C ALA A 105 9.24 -6.45 -9.14
N PHE A 106 8.78 -5.73 -10.16
CA PHE A 106 9.46 -4.53 -10.65
C PHE A 106 9.51 -3.40 -9.63
N PHE A 107 8.40 -3.16 -8.91
CA PHE A 107 8.34 -2.13 -7.88
C PHE A 107 9.33 -2.41 -6.75
N LEU A 108 9.35 -3.63 -6.24
CA LEU A 108 10.24 -4.02 -5.16
C LEU A 108 11.71 -4.02 -5.61
N LEU A 109 12.01 -4.50 -6.81
CA LEU A 109 13.37 -4.46 -7.35
C LEU A 109 13.86 -3.01 -7.49
N SER A 110 13.05 -2.13 -8.11
CA SER A 110 13.39 -0.71 -8.29
C SER A 110 13.55 0.02 -6.94
N ALA A 111 12.66 -0.28 -5.99
CA ALA A 111 12.76 0.25 -4.63
C ALA A 111 14.04 -0.24 -3.94
N GLY A 112 14.45 -1.50 -4.16
CA GLY A 112 15.68 -2.07 -3.64
C GLY A 112 16.93 -1.40 -4.19
N VAL A 113 17.00 -1.17 -5.50
CA VAL A 113 18.11 -0.44 -6.13
C VAL A 113 18.27 0.94 -5.48
N TRP A 114 17.17 1.66 -5.32
CA TRP A 114 17.24 2.99 -4.68
C TRP A 114 17.53 2.89 -3.17
N ALA A 115 16.95 1.93 -2.46
CA ALA A 115 17.22 1.70 -1.03
C ALA A 115 18.72 1.45 -0.78
N LYS A 116 19.37 0.59 -1.59
CA LYS A 116 20.81 0.35 -1.50
C LYS A 116 21.61 1.63 -1.70
N SER A 117 21.26 2.47 -2.68
CA SER A 117 21.96 3.73 -2.92
C SER A 117 21.84 4.73 -1.76
N LEU A 118 20.78 4.60 -0.95
CA LEU A 118 20.55 5.39 0.27
C LEU A 118 21.14 4.75 1.53
N GLY A 119 21.66 3.52 1.46
CA GLY A 119 22.10 2.74 2.62
C GLY A 119 20.94 2.10 3.41
N ALA A 120 19.72 2.15 2.89
CA ALA A 120 18.54 1.55 3.52
C ALA A 120 18.44 0.06 3.23
N TYR A 121 17.90 -0.71 4.17
CA TYR A 121 17.70 -2.14 4.01
C TYR A 121 16.24 -2.58 4.21
N GLU A 122 15.37 -1.79 4.83
CA GLU A 122 13.95 -2.09 4.93
C GLU A 122 13.16 -1.48 3.76
N ILE A 123 12.31 -2.30 3.14
CA ILE A 123 11.40 -1.88 2.07
C ILE A 123 9.98 -2.23 2.50
N TYR A 124 9.15 -1.22 2.71
CA TYR A 124 7.75 -1.41 3.10
C TYR A 124 6.86 -1.45 1.87
N THR A 125 5.94 -2.42 1.84
CA THR A 125 4.90 -2.54 0.81
C THR A 125 3.58 -2.98 1.42
N GLY A 126 2.48 -2.46 0.90
CA GLY A 126 1.11 -2.71 1.37
C GLY A 126 0.45 -3.94 0.76
N VAL A 127 1.22 -4.92 0.31
CA VAL A 127 0.65 -6.17 -0.21
C VAL A 127 0.01 -7.00 0.91
N SER A 128 -1.11 -7.64 0.60
CA SER A 128 -1.85 -8.53 1.50
C SER A 128 -2.26 -9.81 0.76
N GLN A 129 -2.11 -10.95 1.41
CA GLN A 129 -2.55 -12.24 0.90
C GLN A 129 -4.04 -12.50 1.24
N ALA A 130 -4.53 -11.88 2.33
CA ALA A 130 -5.89 -12.08 2.83
C ALA A 130 -6.96 -11.41 1.96
N ASP A 131 -6.59 -10.51 1.07
CA ASP A 131 -7.51 -9.73 0.25
C ASP A 131 -8.15 -10.52 -0.90
N PHE A 132 -7.90 -11.83 -1.02
CA PHE A 132 -8.40 -12.70 -2.10
C PHE A 132 -8.34 -12.05 -3.50
N SER A 133 -7.38 -11.16 -3.70
CA SER A 133 -7.31 -10.33 -4.91
C SER A 133 -6.85 -11.10 -6.15
N GLY A 134 -6.47 -12.37 -5.99
CA GLY A 134 -5.97 -13.19 -7.10
C GLY A 134 -4.63 -12.77 -7.66
N TYR A 135 -3.93 -11.83 -7.00
CA TYR A 135 -2.62 -11.34 -7.45
C TYR A 135 -1.48 -12.27 -6.95
N PRO A 136 -0.83 -13.04 -7.85
CA PRO A 136 0.26 -13.94 -7.44
C PRO A 136 1.41 -13.22 -6.74
N ASP A 137 1.70 -11.99 -7.19
CA ASP A 137 2.78 -11.14 -6.69
C ASP A 137 2.44 -10.37 -5.39
N CYS A 138 1.35 -10.74 -4.72
CA CYS A 138 1.01 -10.29 -3.36
C CYS A 138 1.19 -11.40 -2.31
N ARG A 139 1.52 -12.63 -2.71
CA ARG A 139 1.62 -13.79 -1.81
C ARG A 139 2.92 -13.80 -0.99
N ALA A 140 2.87 -14.44 0.18
CA ALA A 140 4.01 -14.49 1.09
C ALA A 140 5.21 -15.25 0.51
N ASP A 141 4.99 -16.31 -0.28
CA ASP A 141 6.04 -17.07 -0.96
C ASP A 141 6.75 -16.24 -2.02
N PHE A 142 5.98 -15.47 -2.82
CA PHE A 142 6.54 -14.50 -3.76
C PHE A 142 7.43 -13.47 -3.04
N ILE A 143 6.95 -12.87 -1.94
CA ILE A 143 7.73 -11.87 -1.19
C ILE A 143 9.03 -12.47 -0.65
N ARG A 144 9.02 -13.72 -0.15
CA ARG A 144 10.23 -14.43 0.29
C ARG A 144 11.22 -14.66 -0.85
N ALA A 145 10.72 -15.12 -2.01
CA ALA A 145 11.52 -15.36 -3.20
C ALA A 145 12.13 -14.04 -3.73
N GLN A 146 11.32 -12.98 -3.82
CA GLN A 146 11.76 -11.66 -4.25
C GLN A 146 12.86 -11.10 -3.33
N GLN A 147 12.69 -11.20 -2.03
CA GLN A 147 13.69 -10.76 -1.06
C GLN A 147 15.00 -11.55 -1.21
N ARG A 148 14.92 -12.88 -1.38
CA ARG A 148 16.09 -13.72 -1.59
C ARG A 148 16.82 -13.33 -2.89
N MET A 149 16.09 -13.18 -3.99
CA MET A 149 16.65 -12.75 -5.28
C MET A 149 17.37 -11.41 -5.14
N MET A 150 16.74 -10.41 -4.52
CA MET A 150 17.33 -9.08 -4.34
C MET A 150 18.60 -9.11 -3.47
N ARG A 151 18.62 -9.94 -2.42
CA ARG A 151 19.82 -10.13 -1.57
C ARG A 151 20.98 -10.71 -2.36
N LEU A 152 20.72 -11.71 -3.20
CA LEU A 152 21.74 -12.34 -4.04
C LEU A 152 22.22 -11.39 -5.14
N ALA A 153 21.29 -10.75 -5.85
CA ALA A 153 21.61 -9.90 -6.98
C ALA A 153 22.37 -8.63 -6.60
N MET A 154 22.17 -8.12 -5.38
CA MET A 154 22.73 -6.84 -4.96
C MET A 154 23.69 -6.96 -3.76
N GLU A 155 23.92 -8.15 -3.22
CA GLU A 155 24.77 -8.37 -2.02
C GLU A 155 24.43 -7.39 -0.88
N TRP A 156 23.12 -7.23 -0.59
CA TRP A 156 22.62 -6.27 0.39
C TRP A 156 21.54 -6.89 1.27
N PRO A 157 21.55 -6.66 2.61
CA PRO A 157 20.68 -7.37 3.56
C PRO A 157 19.24 -6.85 3.56
N PHE A 158 18.57 -6.82 2.42
CA PHE A 158 17.21 -6.35 2.29
C PHE A 158 16.24 -7.12 3.19
N LYS A 159 15.29 -6.37 3.76
CA LYS A 159 14.12 -6.89 4.43
C LYS A 159 12.87 -6.26 3.81
N ILE A 160 12.06 -7.05 3.13
CA ILE A 160 10.75 -6.61 2.64
C ILE A 160 9.76 -6.73 3.80
N VAL A 161 9.18 -5.61 4.20
CA VAL A 161 8.22 -5.51 5.32
C VAL A 161 6.81 -5.41 4.75
N THR A 162 5.99 -6.41 5.06
CA THR A 162 4.60 -6.55 4.60
C THR A 162 3.67 -6.59 5.80
N PRO A 163 3.29 -5.43 6.37
CA PRO A 163 2.56 -5.37 7.64
C PRO A 163 1.18 -6.02 7.58
N PHE A 164 0.63 -6.18 6.37
CA PHE A 164 -0.74 -6.62 6.13
C PHE A 164 -0.83 -8.05 5.58
N MET A 165 0.28 -8.77 5.42
CA MET A 165 0.33 -10.07 4.74
C MET A 165 -0.79 -11.02 5.18
N ASN A 166 -1.08 -11.08 6.47
CA ASN A 166 -2.09 -11.96 7.07
C ASN A 166 -3.19 -11.17 7.80
N LYS A 167 -3.45 -9.91 7.42
CA LYS A 167 -4.47 -9.07 8.05
C LYS A 167 -5.70 -8.92 7.18
N THR A 168 -6.87 -8.92 7.82
CA THR A 168 -8.12 -8.51 7.20
C THR A 168 -8.16 -7.00 7.00
N LYS A 169 -9.02 -6.51 6.10
CA LYS A 169 -9.22 -5.07 5.93
C LYS A 169 -9.72 -4.38 7.20
N ALA A 170 -10.49 -5.05 8.04
CA ALA A 170 -10.91 -4.52 9.33
C ALA A 170 -9.73 -4.31 10.29
N GLU A 171 -8.77 -5.25 10.31
CA GLU A 171 -7.54 -5.13 11.10
C GLU A 171 -6.61 -4.03 10.57
N GLU A 172 -6.59 -3.79 9.26
CA GLU A 172 -5.84 -2.68 8.67
C GLU A 172 -6.43 -1.32 9.11
N TRP A 173 -7.78 -1.18 9.12
CA TRP A 173 -8.47 -0.01 9.66
C TRP A 173 -8.20 0.18 11.15
N ALA A 174 -8.20 -0.90 11.93
CA ALA A 174 -7.86 -0.86 13.35
C ALA A 174 -6.42 -0.38 13.57
N LEU A 175 -5.49 -0.81 12.71
CA LEU A 175 -4.10 -0.35 12.75
C LEU A 175 -3.98 1.13 12.40
N ALA A 176 -4.67 1.60 11.37
CA ALA A 176 -4.71 3.02 11.01
C ALA A 176 -5.25 3.88 12.17
N ASN A 177 -6.30 3.40 12.86
CA ASN A 177 -6.83 4.05 14.05
C ASN A 177 -5.80 4.08 15.21
N LYS A 178 -5.13 2.96 15.47
CA LYS A 178 -4.06 2.87 16.49
C LYS A 178 -2.88 3.80 16.20
N LEU A 179 -2.61 4.06 14.94
CA LEU A 179 -1.56 4.99 14.49
C LEU A 179 -2.01 6.46 14.52
N GLY A 180 -3.28 6.74 14.80
CA GLY A 180 -3.84 8.11 14.81
C GLY A 180 -4.04 8.70 13.41
N ILE A 181 -4.09 7.87 12.37
CA ILE A 181 -4.19 8.31 10.96
C ILE A 181 -5.52 7.91 10.30
N LEU A 182 -6.52 7.51 11.09
CA LEU A 182 -7.80 7.02 10.56
C LEU A 182 -8.44 8.00 9.58
N ASP A 183 -8.46 9.29 9.92
CA ASP A 183 -9.07 10.33 9.09
C ASP A 183 -8.26 10.59 7.81
N ILE A 184 -6.93 10.54 7.88
CA ILE A 184 -6.06 10.62 6.71
C ILE A 184 -6.38 9.47 5.76
N VAL A 185 -6.45 8.25 6.27
CA VAL A 185 -6.75 7.07 5.45
C VAL A 185 -8.17 7.12 4.88
N LYS A 186 -9.15 7.64 5.65
CA LYS A 186 -10.53 7.79 5.16
C LYS A 186 -10.65 8.80 4.02
N ASN A 187 -10.00 9.95 4.13
CA ASN A 187 -10.31 11.13 3.34
C ASN A 187 -9.20 11.57 2.38
N GLU A 188 -7.93 11.25 2.68
CA GLU A 188 -6.76 11.73 1.94
C GLU A 188 -6.07 10.62 1.12
N THR A 189 -6.72 9.47 0.90
CA THR A 189 -6.20 8.35 0.08
C THR A 189 -7.03 8.09 -1.16
N LEU A 190 -6.41 7.49 -2.17
CA LEU A 190 -7.06 7.06 -3.40
C LEU A 190 -6.89 5.55 -3.59
N THR A 191 -7.93 4.78 -3.26
CA THR A 191 -7.94 3.31 -3.42
C THR A 191 -8.83 2.86 -4.60
N CYS A 192 -9.73 3.74 -5.06
CA CYS A 192 -10.70 3.46 -6.10
C CYS A 192 -10.06 3.29 -7.47
N TYR A 193 -10.34 2.17 -8.16
CA TYR A 193 -9.87 1.93 -9.53
C TYR A 193 -10.46 2.89 -10.57
N ASN A 194 -11.53 3.61 -10.24
CA ASN A 194 -12.12 4.65 -11.09
C ASN A 194 -11.65 6.07 -10.71
N GLY A 195 -10.59 6.20 -9.89
CA GLY A 195 -10.01 7.49 -9.55
C GLY A 195 -10.86 8.37 -8.62
N ILE A 196 -11.87 7.82 -7.93
CA ILE A 196 -12.70 8.58 -6.98
C ILE A 196 -12.08 8.49 -5.59
N PRO A 197 -11.72 9.62 -4.96
CA PRO A 197 -11.06 9.65 -3.65
C PRO A 197 -12.00 9.28 -2.49
N GLY A 198 -11.43 9.15 -1.31
CA GLY A 198 -12.17 8.90 -0.07
C GLY A 198 -12.92 7.57 -0.09
N ALA A 199 -14.25 7.59 0.02
CA ALA A 199 -15.11 6.40 0.00
C ALA A 199 -15.11 5.66 -1.35
N GLY A 200 -14.63 6.32 -2.42
CA GLY A 200 -14.54 5.77 -3.76
C GLY A 200 -15.89 5.66 -4.47
N CYS A 201 -15.94 4.90 -5.58
CA CYS A 201 -17.18 4.69 -6.34
C CYS A 201 -18.16 3.69 -5.68
N GLY A 202 -17.74 2.97 -4.65
CA GLY A 202 -18.54 1.91 -4.00
C GLY A 202 -18.69 0.61 -4.79
N ASN A 203 -18.42 0.61 -6.09
CA ASN A 203 -18.75 -0.50 -7.01
C ASN A 203 -17.56 -1.32 -7.49
N CYS A 204 -16.36 -0.74 -7.61
CA CYS A 204 -15.18 -1.51 -8.01
C CYS A 204 -14.72 -2.45 -6.88
N PRO A 205 -13.99 -3.53 -7.20
CA PRO A 205 -13.52 -4.50 -6.19
C PRO A 205 -12.77 -3.86 -5.03
N ALA A 206 -11.88 -2.92 -5.30
CA ALA A 206 -11.12 -2.21 -4.26
C ALA A 206 -12.02 -1.41 -3.30
N CYS A 207 -13.04 -0.71 -3.82
CA CYS A 207 -14.00 0.01 -2.97
C CYS A 207 -14.87 -0.92 -2.13
N LYS A 208 -15.34 -2.04 -2.71
CA LYS A 208 -16.14 -3.02 -1.99
C LYS A 208 -15.37 -3.59 -0.80
N LEU A 209 -14.14 -4.03 -1.03
CA LEU A 209 -13.26 -4.58 -0.01
C LEU A 209 -12.96 -3.55 1.08
N ARG A 210 -12.50 -2.35 0.69
CA ARG A 210 -12.21 -1.25 1.60
C ARG A 210 -13.39 -0.89 2.50
N ASN A 211 -14.57 -0.70 1.89
CA ASN A 211 -15.76 -0.26 2.61
C ASN A 211 -16.36 -1.38 3.48
N ALA A 212 -16.24 -2.65 3.09
CA ALA A 212 -16.62 -3.79 3.93
C ALA A 212 -15.75 -3.84 5.19
N GLY A 213 -14.43 -3.73 5.05
CA GLY A 213 -13.51 -3.71 6.18
C GLY A 213 -13.73 -2.52 7.12
N LEU A 214 -14.07 -1.33 6.58
CA LEU A 214 -14.40 -0.17 7.41
C LEU A 214 -15.67 -0.40 8.25
N ARG A 215 -16.73 -0.93 7.65
CA ARG A 215 -17.97 -1.25 8.37
C ARG A 215 -17.75 -2.28 9.49
N GLU A 216 -16.96 -3.31 9.21
CA GLU A 216 -16.61 -4.33 10.18
C GLU A 216 -15.80 -3.73 11.36
N PHE A 217 -14.79 -2.93 11.07
CA PHE A 217 -14.03 -2.20 12.08
C PHE A 217 -14.93 -1.31 12.95
N GLU A 218 -15.82 -0.51 12.35
CA GLU A 218 -16.71 0.37 13.07
C GLU A 218 -17.71 -0.41 13.97
N LYS A 219 -18.20 -1.56 13.50
CA LYS A 219 -19.03 -2.47 14.31
C LYS A 219 -18.29 -2.95 15.55
N HIS A 220 -17.06 -3.41 15.40
CA HIS A 220 -16.21 -3.86 16.51
C HIS A 220 -15.93 -2.74 17.52
N GLN A 221 -15.69 -1.52 17.05
CA GLN A 221 -15.48 -0.35 17.92
C GLN A 221 -16.72 -0.04 18.77
N ARG A 222 -17.92 -0.09 18.19
CA ARG A 222 -19.20 0.14 18.93
C ARG A 222 -19.40 -0.91 20.01
N THR A 223 -19.19 -2.17 19.69
CA THR A 223 -19.33 -3.30 20.65
C THR A 223 -18.34 -3.17 21.81
N THR A 224 -17.10 -2.78 21.55
CA THR A 224 -16.08 -2.58 22.58
C THR A 224 -16.41 -1.39 23.48
N LYS A 225 -16.92 -0.29 22.93
CA LYS A 225 -17.41 0.86 23.72
C LYS A 225 -18.58 0.47 24.64
N ALA A 226 -19.58 -0.23 24.12
CA ALA A 226 -20.74 -0.66 24.90
C ALA A 226 -20.32 -1.55 26.10
N LYS A 227 -19.41 -2.48 25.90
CA LYS A 227 -18.90 -3.33 26.99
C LYS A 227 -18.15 -2.53 28.07
N ARG A 228 -17.39 -1.50 27.69
CA ARG A 228 -16.67 -0.64 28.65
C ARG A 228 -17.59 0.27 29.46
N THR A 229 -18.73 0.67 28.90
CA THR A 229 -19.73 1.48 29.63
C THR A 229 -20.56 0.61 30.60
N SER A 230 -20.82 -0.66 30.25
CA SER A 230 -21.58 -1.58 31.11
C SER A 230 -20.76 -2.16 32.26
N SER A 231 -19.42 -2.06 32.22
CA SER A 231 -18.51 -2.59 33.25
C SER A 231 -18.01 -1.56 34.26
N ARG A 232 -18.55 -0.32 34.26
CA ARG A 232 -18.29 0.63 35.35
C ARG A 232 -19.18 0.28 36.53
N PRO A 233 -18.64 -0.11 37.70
CA PRO A 233 -19.45 -0.27 38.92
C PRO A 233 -20.07 1.08 39.27
N CYS A 234 -21.35 1.07 39.69
CA CYS A 234 -21.95 2.20 40.35
C CYS A 234 -21.12 2.54 41.59
N ALA A 235 -20.56 3.74 41.62
CA ALA A 235 -19.91 4.29 42.80
C ALA A 235 -20.99 4.79 43.76
#